data_d4a5c645855749b08854aba95eabd3a4
#
_entry.id   d4a5c645855749b08854aba95eabd3a4
#
_cell.length_a   1.000
_cell.length_b   1.000
_cell.length_c   1.000
_cell.angle_alpha   90.00
_cell.angle_beta   90.00
_cell.angle_gamma   90.00
#
_symmetry.space_group_name_H-M   'P 1'
#
loop_
_entity.id
_entity.type
_entity.pdbx_description
1 polymer ?
#
loop_
_entity_poly.entity_id
_entity_poly.type
_entity_poly.pdbx_seq_one_letter_code
_entity_poly.pdbx_strand_id
1 'polypeptide(L)'
;MSLDVLLGLQWGDEGKGKIVDAISNSYDIIARFQGGPNAGHTIEFDGHKHVLHTIPSGIFNNNAINVIGNGVVIDPVIFENELNGLKKFNIDIKSKLLISNRAHIILPTHKMIDATSEASKGKKKIGSTLKGIGPTYMDKTGRNGIRIGDLNSRNWKDKYNSLREKHLTILSNFKTKVDIDLNKLEDDFMRSIEILKEFNFIDSENYLNSSLKDGRKILAEGAQGSLLDIDFGTYPFVTSSNTTVAGACSGLGIAPNKIKKVIGIFKAYTTRVGSGPFPTELVNEIGEHIRKIGNEYGATTGRDRRCGWLDLVALKYSIIINGVTELNMMKADVLSGFDSIEVCTGYKINDVETDRFPYDLNSGDINPVYKTFKGWTDDISKINKEESLPKELHEYISFIEEFIEVPIKLISVGPDRSETIHRI
;
A
#
# COMPACT_ATOMS: atom_id res chain seq x y z
N MET A 1 18.43 -15.79 -10.55
CA MET A 1 17.06 -15.45 -10.98
C MET A 1 16.25 -15.24 -9.73
N SER A 2 15.93 -14.00 -9.34
CA SER A 2 15.16 -13.79 -8.11
C SER A 2 14.18 -12.62 -8.29
N LEU A 3 12.93 -12.88 -7.98
CA LEU A 3 11.92 -11.90 -7.69
C LEU A 3 11.71 -11.90 -6.18
N ASP A 4 11.82 -10.74 -5.57
CA ASP A 4 11.46 -10.52 -4.18
C ASP A 4 10.19 -9.68 -4.14
N VAL A 5 9.28 -9.97 -3.20
CA VAL A 5 8.01 -9.24 -3.03
C VAL A 5 8.06 -8.47 -1.73
N LEU A 6 7.77 -7.17 -1.78
CA LEU A 6 7.66 -6.32 -0.61
C LEU A 6 6.21 -5.87 -0.45
N LEU A 7 5.63 -6.12 0.71
CA LEU A 7 4.22 -5.82 0.99
C LEU A 7 3.99 -5.41 2.46
N GLY A 8 2.91 -4.65 2.69
CA GLY A 8 2.46 -4.29 4.03
C GLY A 8 1.67 -5.41 4.69
N LEU A 9 1.85 -5.59 5.99
CA LEU A 9 1.22 -6.67 6.75
C LEU A 9 0.06 -6.22 7.64
N GLN A 10 -0.19 -4.92 7.72
CA GLN A 10 -1.26 -4.32 8.52
C GLN A 10 -2.35 -3.72 7.61
N TRP A 11 -2.96 -2.61 8.00
CA TRP A 11 -3.98 -1.90 7.22
C TRP A 11 -3.43 -0.78 6.34
N GLY A 12 -2.24 -0.94 5.78
CA GLY A 12 -1.58 0.08 4.97
C GLY A 12 -0.79 1.10 5.79
N ASP A 13 -0.14 2.02 5.08
CA ASP A 13 0.67 3.10 5.68
C ASP A 13 1.84 2.63 6.57
N GLU A 14 2.33 1.39 6.35
CA GLU A 14 3.44 0.82 7.11
C GLU A 14 4.80 1.46 6.78
N GLY A 15 4.91 2.28 5.73
CA GLY A 15 6.17 2.91 5.33
C GLY A 15 6.90 2.16 4.21
N LYS A 16 6.17 1.41 3.38
CA LYS A 16 6.73 0.63 2.25
C LYS A 16 7.63 1.45 1.32
N GLY A 17 7.22 2.68 0.97
CA GLY A 17 7.98 3.55 0.09
C GLY A 17 9.40 3.82 0.59
N LYS A 18 9.59 4.12 1.88
CA LYS A 18 10.90 4.29 2.51
C LYS A 18 11.77 3.05 2.32
N ILE A 19 11.23 1.86 2.57
CA ILE A 19 12.01 0.62 2.48
C ILE A 19 12.34 0.29 1.03
N VAL A 20 11.38 0.42 0.11
CA VAL A 20 11.66 0.22 -1.34
C VAL A 20 12.79 1.13 -1.79
N ASP A 21 12.73 2.41 -1.45
CA ASP A 21 13.78 3.38 -1.78
C ASP A 21 15.13 2.99 -1.15
N ALA A 22 15.15 2.65 0.13
CA ALA A 22 16.39 2.28 0.86
C ALA A 22 17.09 1.04 0.27
N ILE A 23 16.32 0.03 -0.18
CA ILE A 23 16.89 -1.22 -0.72
C ILE A 23 16.97 -1.25 -2.24
N SER A 24 16.42 -0.25 -2.94
CA SER A 24 16.29 -0.22 -4.40
C SER A 24 17.62 -0.41 -5.14
N ASN A 25 18.74 0.03 -4.56
CA ASN A 25 20.09 -0.14 -5.15
C ASN A 25 20.51 -1.60 -5.31
N SER A 26 19.83 -2.54 -4.65
CA SER A 26 20.09 -3.98 -4.78
C SER A 26 19.30 -4.65 -5.89
N TYR A 27 18.47 -3.90 -6.63
CA TYR A 27 17.56 -4.40 -7.66
C TYR A 27 17.74 -3.64 -8.98
N ASP A 28 17.58 -4.38 -10.08
CA ASP A 28 17.65 -3.82 -11.44
C ASP A 28 16.28 -3.28 -11.89
N ILE A 29 15.20 -3.83 -11.32
CA ILE A 29 13.82 -3.46 -11.67
C ILE A 29 12.98 -3.36 -10.41
N ILE A 30 12.21 -2.27 -10.27
CA ILE A 30 11.16 -2.10 -9.27
C ILE A 30 9.81 -2.13 -9.98
N ALA A 31 8.96 -3.10 -9.65
CA ALA A 31 7.70 -3.33 -10.36
C ALA A 31 6.50 -3.22 -9.40
N ARG A 32 5.64 -2.21 -9.63
CA ARG A 32 4.40 -2.02 -8.89
C ARG A 32 3.37 -3.03 -9.38
N PHE A 33 2.79 -3.85 -8.50
CA PHE A 33 1.95 -4.96 -8.96
C PHE A 33 0.44 -4.74 -8.80
N GLN A 34 -0.02 -3.84 -7.92
CA GLN A 34 -1.46 -3.61 -7.71
C GLN A 34 -1.73 -2.22 -7.11
N GLY A 35 -3.03 -1.93 -6.88
CA GLY A 35 -3.49 -0.65 -6.37
C GLY A 35 -3.52 0.42 -7.44
N GLY A 36 -3.42 1.66 -7.05
CA GLY A 36 -3.47 2.80 -7.95
C GLY A 36 -3.20 4.08 -7.17
N PRO A 37 -3.77 5.23 -7.56
CA PRO A 37 -3.54 6.51 -6.92
C PRO A 37 -4.08 6.64 -5.48
N ASN A 38 -4.77 5.61 -4.96
CA ASN A 38 -5.13 5.53 -3.54
C ASN A 38 -3.93 5.27 -2.62
N ALA A 39 -2.78 4.81 -3.16
CA ALA A 39 -1.55 4.73 -2.40
C ALA A 39 -0.91 6.11 -2.22
N GLY A 40 -0.14 6.26 -1.13
CA GLY A 40 0.72 7.40 -0.87
C GLY A 40 2.03 6.90 -0.28
N HIS A 41 3.03 6.66 -1.13
CA HIS A 41 4.35 6.21 -0.73
C HIS A 41 5.23 7.43 -0.48
N THR A 42 5.37 7.79 0.79
CA THR A 42 6.24 8.90 1.19
C THR A 42 7.69 8.43 1.21
N ILE A 43 8.55 9.22 0.59
CA ILE A 43 9.99 9.02 0.55
C ILE A 43 10.63 10.29 1.09
N GLU A 44 11.55 10.13 2.05
CA GLU A 44 12.31 11.23 2.64
C GLU A 44 13.81 10.92 2.49
N PHE A 45 14.53 11.85 1.86
CA PHE A 45 15.97 11.75 1.61
C PHE A 45 16.60 13.13 1.38
N ASP A 46 17.79 13.35 1.88
CA ASP A 46 18.56 14.60 1.68
C ASP A 46 17.75 15.88 1.97
N GLY A 47 16.89 15.85 3.00
CA GLY A 47 16.01 16.96 3.37
C GLY A 47 14.80 17.16 2.43
N HIS A 48 14.62 16.31 1.44
CA HIS A 48 13.46 16.32 0.55
C HIS A 48 12.41 15.33 1.02
N LYS A 49 11.14 15.74 0.92
CA LYS A 49 9.97 14.88 1.12
C LYS A 49 9.15 14.84 -0.15
N HIS A 50 8.84 13.64 -0.65
CA HIS A 50 8.02 13.43 -1.82
C HIS A 50 7.04 12.27 -1.63
N VAL A 51 5.85 12.38 -2.22
CA VAL A 51 4.81 11.35 -2.14
C VAL A 51 4.54 10.83 -3.54
N LEU A 52 4.71 9.53 -3.73
CA LEU A 52 4.37 8.81 -4.96
C LEU A 52 3.04 8.09 -4.79
N HIS A 53 2.26 8.04 -5.86
CA HIS A 53 0.95 7.39 -5.89
C HIS A 53 0.92 6.13 -6.77
N THR A 54 1.32 6.28 -8.04
CA THR A 54 1.26 5.22 -9.06
C THR A 54 2.66 4.81 -9.50
N ILE A 55 3.57 5.78 -9.61
CA ILE A 55 4.97 5.56 -9.98
C ILE A 55 5.67 4.75 -8.89
N PRO A 56 6.44 3.69 -9.24
CA PRO A 56 7.19 2.90 -8.25
C PRO A 56 8.20 3.73 -7.46
N SER A 57 8.41 3.35 -6.21
CA SER A 57 9.30 4.08 -5.27
C SER A 57 10.78 4.03 -5.66
N GLY A 58 11.16 3.12 -6.56
CA GLY A 58 12.52 3.03 -7.11
C GLY A 58 12.88 4.13 -8.11
N ILE A 59 11.98 5.07 -8.43
CA ILE A 59 12.22 6.11 -9.44
C ILE A 59 13.40 7.03 -9.10
N PHE A 60 13.70 7.19 -7.82
CA PHE A 60 14.86 7.97 -7.34
C PHE A 60 16.19 7.22 -7.46
N ASN A 61 16.18 5.91 -7.71
CA ASN A 61 17.38 5.15 -8.01
C ASN A 61 17.79 5.36 -9.47
N ASN A 62 19.03 5.80 -9.69
CA ASN A 62 19.52 6.11 -11.02
C ASN A 62 19.67 4.88 -11.95
N ASN A 63 19.84 3.70 -11.39
CA ASN A 63 20.14 2.48 -12.13
C ASN A 63 18.94 1.54 -12.30
N ALA A 64 17.84 1.78 -11.59
CA ALA A 64 16.69 0.89 -11.63
C ALA A 64 15.68 1.30 -12.72
N ILE A 65 15.19 0.31 -13.46
CA ILE A 65 13.98 0.46 -14.29
C ILE A 65 12.75 0.30 -13.41
N ASN A 66 11.76 1.14 -13.63
CA ASN A 66 10.51 1.13 -12.91
C ASN A 66 9.39 0.63 -13.81
N VAL A 67 8.57 -0.29 -13.32
CA VAL A 67 7.49 -0.90 -14.11
C VAL A 67 6.15 -0.72 -13.38
N ILE A 68 5.19 -0.14 -14.05
CA ILE A 68 3.78 -0.18 -13.63
C ILE A 68 3.16 -1.43 -14.23
N GLY A 69 2.87 -2.43 -13.38
CA GLY A 69 2.36 -3.73 -13.77
C GLY A 69 0.87 -3.73 -14.14
N ASN A 70 0.40 -4.83 -14.69
CA ASN A 70 -0.98 -4.97 -15.18
C ASN A 70 -2.04 -4.96 -14.07
N GLY A 71 -1.64 -5.24 -12.83
CA GLY A 71 -2.57 -5.18 -11.69
C GLY A 71 -2.86 -3.77 -11.20
N VAL A 72 -2.10 -2.77 -11.62
CA VAL A 72 -2.29 -1.36 -11.27
C VAL A 72 -3.42 -0.74 -12.08
N VAL A 73 -4.17 0.18 -11.46
CA VAL A 73 -5.13 1.05 -12.14
C VAL A 73 -4.60 2.48 -12.15
N ILE A 74 -4.58 3.11 -13.32
CA ILE A 74 -3.89 4.38 -13.57
C ILE A 74 -4.91 5.49 -13.79
N ASP A 75 -4.82 6.55 -12.98
CA ASP A 75 -5.50 7.81 -13.23
C ASP A 75 -4.55 8.74 -14.02
N PRO A 76 -4.86 9.07 -15.28
CA PRO A 76 -3.98 9.87 -16.12
C PRO A 76 -3.68 11.26 -15.52
N VAL A 77 -4.68 11.89 -14.89
CA VAL A 77 -4.54 13.22 -14.27
C VAL A 77 -3.62 13.18 -13.05
N ILE A 78 -3.79 12.16 -12.18
CA ILE A 78 -2.91 12.00 -11.02
C ILE A 78 -1.49 11.63 -11.49
N PHE A 79 -1.36 10.81 -12.50
CA PHE A 79 -0.07 10.45 -13.10
C PHE A 79 0.66 11.69 -13.66
N GLU A 80 -0.03 12.57 -14.39
CA GLU A 80 0.53 13.87 -14.85
C GLU A 80 1.02 14.72 -13.67
N ASN A 81 0.23 14.78 -12.58
CA ASN A 81 0.62 15.52 -11.38
C ASN A 81 1.87 14.93 -10.69
N GLU A 82 1.99 13.60 -10.64
CA GLU A 82 3.21 12.93 -10.14
C GLU A 82 4.43 13.30 -10.99
N LEU A 83 4.30 13.25 -12.32
CA LEU A 83 5.38 13.65 -13.25
C LEU A 83 5.82 15.09 -13.00
N ASN A 84 4.86 16.02 -12.86
CA ASN A 84 5.15 17.40 -12.60
C ASN A 84 5.88 17.59 -11.25
N GLY A 85 5.49 16.85 -10.21
CA GLY A 85 6.15 16.85 -8.91
C GLY A 85 7.59 16.31 -8.95
N LEU A 86 7.91 15.42 -9.89
CA LEU A 86 9.23 14.82 -10.05
C LEU A 86 10.20 15.69 -10.86
N LYS A 87 9.73 16.68 -11.63
CA LYS A 87 10.60 17.56 -12.47
C LYS A 87 11.71 18.23 -11.67
N LYS A 88 11.45 18.62 -10.43
CA LYS A 88 12.44 19.28 -9.56
C LYS A 88 13.66 18.44 -9.21
N PHE A 89 13.59 17.11 -9.42
CA PHE A 89 14.69 16.18 -9.13
C PHE A 89 15.57 15.88 -10.35
N ASN A 90 15.30 16.47 -11.52
CA ASN A 90 16.04 16.24 -12.75
C ASN A 90 16.18 14.76 -13.16
N ILE A 91 15.15 13.96 -12.91
CA ILE A 91 15.12 12.54 -13.27
C ILE A 91 14.60 12.39 -14.70
N ASP A 92 15.31 11.62 -15.52
CA ASP A 92 14.78 11.19 -16.82
C ASP A 92 13.77 10.06 -16.64
N ILE A 93 12.53 10.45 -16.31
CA ILE A 93 11.46 9.51 -15.99
C ILE A 93 11.08 8.67 -17.22
N LYS A 94 11.09 9.26 -18.42
CA LYS A 94 10.64 8.57 -19.65
C LYS A 94 11.53 7.37 -20.01
N SER A 95 12.84 7.47 -19.77
CA SER A 95 13.76 6.35 -20.01
C SER A 95 13.69 5.26 -18.96
N LYS A 96 13.21 5.59 -17.74
CA LYS A 96 13.22 4.70 -16.58
C LYS A 96 11.87 4.09 -16.25
N LEU A 97 10.76 4.59 -16.81
CA LEU A 97 9.42 4.15 -16.48
C LEU A 97 8.77 3.43 -17.67
N LEU A 98 8.40 2.19 -17.43
CA LEU A 98 7.69 1.34 -18.37
C LEU A 98 6.28 1.05 -17.83
N ILE A 99 5.28 1.05 -18.70
CA ILE A 99 3.87 0.86 -18.30
C ILE A 99 3.30 -0.35 -19.02
N SER A 100 2.66 -1.24 -18.27
CA SER A 100 2.02 -2.43 -18.84
C SER A 100 0.88 -2.07 -19.79
N ASN A 101 0.89 -2.61 -21.00
CA ASN A 101 -0.25 -2.56 -21.93
C ASN A 101 -1.57 -3.02 -21.29
N ARG A 102 -1.50 -3.92 -20.30
CA ARG A 102 -2.66 -4.55 -19.65
C ARG A 102 -3.15 -3.80 -18.42
N ALA A 103 -2.46 -2.77 -17.93
CA ALA A 103 -2.96 -1.93 -16.84
C ALA A 103 -4.24 -1.21 -17.24
N HIS A 104 -5.16 -1.00 -16.29
CA HIS A 104 -6.45 -0.38 -16.56
C HIS A 104 -6.42 1.11 -16.27
N ILE A 105 -7.25 1.86 -16.99
CA ILE A 105 -7.37 3.31 -16.87
C ILE A 105 -8.58 3.65 -16.01
N ILE A 106 -8.39 4.55 -15.04
CA ILE A 106 -9.46 5.14 -14.26
C ILE A 106 -10.09 6.28 -15.08
N LEU A 107 -11.36 6.15 -15.41
CA LEU A 107 -12.13 7.16 -16.12
C LEU A 107 -12.71 8.21 -15.15
N PRO A 108 -13.04 9.42 -15.62
CA PRO A 108 -13.79 10.42 -14.84
C PRO A 108 -15.08 9.85 -14.24
N THR A 109 -15.81 9.06 -15.00
CA THR A 109 -17.05 8.42 -14.56
C THR A 109 -16.85 7.37 -13.45
N HIS A 110 -15.68 6.71 -13.36
CA HIS A 110 -15.35 5.84 -12.23
C HIS A 110 -15.29 6.65 -10.92
N LYS A 111 -14.70 7.86 -10.95
CA LYS A 111 -14.65 8.75 -9.76
C LYS A 111 -16.06 9.18 -9.34
N MET A 112 -16.92 9.48 -10.29
CA MET A 112 -18.33 9.81 -10.00
C MET A 112 -19.08 8.64 -9.37
N ILE A 113 -18.91 7.42 -9.91
CA ILE A 113 -19.55 6.21 -9.35
C ILE A 113 -19.05 5.97 -7.91
N ASP A 114 -17.74 6.09 -7.68
CA ASP A 114 -17.13 5.93 -6.35
C ASP A 114 -17.73 6.95 -5.35
N ALA A 115 -17.72 8.23 -5.71
CA ALA A 115 -18.26 9.29 -4.88
C ALA A 115 -19.77 9.13 -4.61
N THR A 116 -20.54 8.81 -5.63
CA THR A 116 -22.00 8.64 -5.50
C THR A 116 -22.34 7.40 -4.66
N SER A 117 -21.66 6.28 -4.91
CA SER A 117 -21.84 5.05 -4.14
C SER A 117 -21.50 5.26 -2.67
N GLU A 118 -20.37 5.91 -2.37
CA GLU A 118 -19.94 6.18 -1.00
C GLU A 118 -20.91 7.14 -0.30
N ALA A 119 -21.37 8.20 -0.99
CA ALA A 119 -22.37 9.12 -0.45
C ALA A 119 -23.71 8.43 -0.15
N SER A 120 -24.13 7.49 -0.99
CA SER A 120 -25.39 6.77 -0.84
C SER A 120 -25.45 5.83 0.38
N LYS A 121 -24.29 5.41 0.90
CA LYS A 121 -24.19 4.51 2.06
C LYS A 121 -24.48 5.22 3.40
N GLY A 122 -24.51 6.55 3.45
CA GLY A 122 -24.76 7.32 4.67
C GLY A 122 -23.78 6.94 5.79
N LYS A 123 -24.32 6.42 6.94
CA LYS A 123 -23.49 6.00 8.07
C LYS A 123 -22.68 4.71 7.82
N LYS A 124 -22.99 3.95 6.77
CA LYS A 124 -22.30 2.70 6.40
C LYS A 124 -21.16 2.93 5.42
N LYS A 125 -20.60 4.14 5.34
CA LYS A 125 -19.46 4.46 4.49
C LYS A 125 -18.28 3.56 4.79
N ILE A 126 -17.61 3.09 3.73
CA ILE A 126 -16.37 2.30 3.84
C ILE A 126 -15.17 3.21 4.14
N GLY A 127 -15.23 4.47 3.70
CA GLY A 127 -14.13 5.42 3.79
C GLY A 127 -13.27 5.44 2.52
N SER A 128 -13.90 5.27 1.35
CA SER A 128 -13.23 5.35 0.04
C SER A 128 -12.41 6.63 -0.10
N THR A 129 -11.33 6.54 -0.88
CA THR A 129 -10.51 7.70 -1.28
C THR A 129 -11.16 8.54 -2.40
N LEU A 130 -12.31 8.13 -2.91
CA LEU A 130 -13.08 8.75 -4.00
C LEU A 130 -12.28 8.89 -5.31
N LYS A 131 -11.30 8.03 -5.53
CA LYS A 131 -10.42 8.04 -6.70
C LYS A 131 -10.84 7.06 -7.80
N GLY A 132 -12.02 6.45 -7.67
CA GLY A 132 -12.56 5.53 -8.67
C GLY A 132 -11.91 4.14 -8.70
N ILE A 133 -11.17 3.77 -7.65
CA ILE A 133 -10.43 2.50 -7.59
C ILE A 133 -11.39 1.30 -7.69
N GLY A 134 -12.40 1.24 -6.81
CA GLY A 134 -13.38 0.16 -6.78
C GLY A 134 -14.11 -0.01 -8.11
N PRO A 135 -14.75 1.03 -8.65
CA PRO A 135 -15.42 0.96 -9.95
C PRO A 135 -14.51 0.52 -11.11
N THR A 136 -13.22 0.92 -11.11
CA THR A 136 -12.28 0.48 -12.15
C THR A 136 -11.98 -1.02 -12.03
N TYR A 137 -11.80 -1.56 -10.82
CA TYR A 137 -11.63 -3.00 -10.61
C TYR A 137 -12.92 -3.77 -10.92
N MET A 138 -14.11 -3.21 -10.66
CA MET A 138 -15.38 -3.79 -11.09
C MET A 138 -15.42 -3.96 -12.62
N ASP A 139 -15.04 -2.95 -13.38
CA ASP A 139 -15.01 -3.03 -14.84
C ASP A 139 -13.89 -3.94 -15.36
N LYS A 140 -12.73 -3.98 -14.69
CA LYS A 140 -11.68 -4.95 -14.99
C LYS A 140 -12.21 -6.38 -14.89
N THR A 141 -12.83 -6.73 -13.78
CA THR A 141 -13.40 -8.06 -13.55
C THR A 141 -14.63 -8.32 -14.42
N GLY A 142 -15.45 -7.30 -14.64
CA GLY A 142 -16.58 -7.31 -15.55
C GLY A 142 -16.21 -7.33 -17.05
N ARG A 143 -14.92 -7.24 -17.38
CA ARG A 143 -14.39 -7.26 -18.76
C ARG A 143 -14.88 -6.10 -19.64
N ASN A 144 -15.10 -4.94 -19.02
CA ASN A 144 -15.54 -3.71 -19.69
C ASN A 144 -14.45 -2.62 -19.68
N GLY A 145 -13.46 -2.75 -18.80
CA GLY A 145 -12.45 -1.72 -18.57
C GLY A 145 -11.58 -1.44 -19.79
N ILE A 146 -11.07 -0.22 -19.86
CA ILE A 146 -10.12 0.22 -20.86
C ILE A 146 -8.70 -0.01 -20.34
N ARG A 147 -7.86 -0.63 -21.17
CA ARG A 147 -6.44 -0.88 -20.87
C ARG A 147 -5.54 0.18 -21.50
N ILE A 148 -4.36 0.34 -20.96
CA ILE A 148 -3.34 1.26 -21.50
C ILE A 148 -3.06 0.98 -22.98
N GLY A 149 -2.90 -0.28 -23.36
CA GLY A 149 -2.65 -0.67 -24.75
C GLY A 149 -3.79 -0.32 -25.73
N ASP A 150 -5.01 -0.16 -25.24
CA ASP A 150 -6.15 0.27 -26.05
C ASP A 150 -5.95 1.69 -26.61
N LEU A 151 -5.17 2.54 -25.93
CA LEU A 151 -4.89 3.92 -26.35
C LEU A 151 -4.17 4.00 -27.70
N ASN A 152 -3.48 2.94 -28.10
CA ASN A 152 -2.82 2.83 -29.40
C ASN A 152 -3.82 2.44 -30.53
N SER A 153 -5.03 2.06 -30.17
CA SER A 153 -6.06 1.67 -31.16
C SER A 153 -6.80 2.90 -31.69
N ARG A 154 -7.14 2.89 -32.98
CA ARG A 154 -7.92 3.98 -33.62
C ARG A 154 -9.32 4.16 -33.02
N ASN A 155 -9.89 3.10 -32.46
CA ASN A 155 -11.26 3.10 -31.90
C ASN A 155 -11.29 3.21 -30.36
N TRP A 156 -10.21 3.62 -29.71
CA TRP A 156 -10.18 3.72 -28.24
C TRP A 156 -11.22 4.73 -27.69
N LYS A 157 -11.50 5.81 -28.46
CA LYS A 157 -12.51 6.80 -28.09
C LYS A 157 -13.93 6.23 -28.14
N ASP A 158 -14.21 5.30 -29.06
CA ASP A 158 -15.50 4.62 -29.15
C ASP A 158 -15.69 3.70 -27.93
N LYS A 159 -14.64 2.98 -27.53
CA LYS A 159 -14.64 2.20 -26.27
C LYS A 159 -14.88 3.09 -25.05
N TYR A 160 -14.21 4.25 -25.00
CA TYR A 160 -14.41 5.24 -23.94
C TYR A 160 -15.86 5.70 -23.87
N ASN A 161 -16.43 6.14 -24.99
CA ASN A 161 -17.81 6.62 -25.06
C ASN A 161 -18.82 5.53 -24.66
N SER A 162 -18.64 4.31 -25.13
CA SER A 162 -19.51 3.18 -24.77
C SER A 162 -19.49 2.89 -23.27
N LEU A 163 -18.30 2.88 -22.65
CA LEU A 163 -18.18 2.66 -21.21
C LEU A 163 -18.70 3.86 -20.40
N ARG A 164 -18.48 5.08 -20.89
CA ARG A 164 -19.02 6.31 -20.30
C ARG A 164 -20.56 6.26 -20.25
N GLU A 165 -21.22 5.92 -21.34
CA GLU A 165 -22.71 5.83 -21.40
C GLU A 165 -23.25 4.76 -20.44
N LYS A 166 -22.58 3.61 -20.35
CA LYS A 166 -22.89 2.59 -19.34
C LYS A 166 -22.83 3.17 -17.93
N HIS A 167 -21.77 3.93 -17.62
CA HIS A 167 -21.58 4.55 -16.30
C HIS A 167 -22.63 5.62 -16.01
N LEU A 168 -23.00 6.44 -16.99
CA LEU A 168 -24.07 7.43 -16.85
C LEU A 168 -25.42 6.76 -16.57
N THR A 169 -25.70 5.62 -17.21
CA THR A 169 -26.88 4.80 -16.92
C THR A 169 -26.85 4.28 -15.47
N ILE A 170 -25.70 3.78 -15.00
CA ILE A 170 -25.55 3.35 -13.59
C ILE A 170 -25.79 4.54 -12.64
N LEU A 171 -25.19 5.69 -12.92
CA LEU A 171 -25.32 6.90 -12.10
C LEU A 171 -26.75 7.42 -12.04
N SER A 172 -27.53 7.28 -13.14
CA SER A 172 -28.94 7.71 -13.17
C SER A 172 -29.82 6.93 -12.19
N ASN A 173 -29.44 5.71 -11.83
CA ASN A 173 -30.20 4.86 -10.89
C ASN A 173 -29.94 5.21 -9.41
N PHE A 174 -28.93 6.03 -9.11
CA PHE A 174 -28.71 6.47 -7.73
C PHE A 174 -29.67 7.61 -7.37
N LYS A 175 -30.29 7.50 -6.18
CA LYS A 175 -31.11 8.59 -5.60
C LYS A 175 -30.24 9.76 -5.13
N THR A 176 -29.06 9.47 -4.62
CA THR A 176 -28.08 10.46 -4.17
C THR A 176 -27.31 10.97 -5.38
N LYS A 177 -27.22 12.27 -5.52
CA LYS A 177 -26.38 12.92 -6.53
C LYS A 177 -25.23 13.62 -5.86
N VAL A 178 -24.08 13.61 -6.49
CA VAL A 178 -22.90 14.39 -6.10
C VAL A 178 -22.71 15.53 -7.11
N ASP A 179 -22.33 16.68 -6.63
CA ASP A 179 -22.02 17.84 -7.46
C ASP A 179 -20.57 17.73 -7.95
N ILE A 180 -20.40 17.12 -9.13
CA ILE A 180 -19.10 16.92 -9.78
C ILE A 180 -19.26 17.39 -11.24
N ASP A 181 -18.41 18.33 -11.64
CA ASP A 181 -18.34 18.80 -13.03
C ASP A 181 -17.64 17.73 -13.89
N LEU A 182 -18.45 16.89 -14.55
CA LEU A 182 -17.95 15.83 -15.41
C LEU A 182 -17.21 16.39 -16.62
N ASN A 183 -17.66 17.49 -17.22
CA ASN A 183 -17.02 18.05 -18.42
C ASN A 183 -15.58 18.46 -18.10
N LYS A 184 -15.40 19.17 -16.99
CA LYS A 184 -14.05 19.55 -16.55
C LYS A 184 -13.16 18.31 -16.28
N LEU A 185 -13.70 17.28 -15.63
CA LEU A 185 -12.94 16.05 -15.39
C LEU A 185 -12.56 15.33 -16.71
N GLU A 186 -13.44 15.37 -17.71
CA GLU A 186 -13.19 14.78 -19.03
C GLU A 186 -12.15 15.56 -19.82
N ASP A 187 -12.19 16.91 -19.77
CA ASP A 187 -11.19 17.76 -20.43
C ASP A 187 -9.79 17.52 -19.84
N ASP A 188 -9.69 17.50 -18.51
CA ASP A 188 -8.43 17.19 -17.82
C ASP A 188 -7.94 15.77 -18.16
N PHE A 189 -8.84 14.79 -18.17
CA PHE A 189 -8.54 13.41 -18.52
C PHE A 189 -8.00 13.30 -19.95
N MET A 190 -8.68 13.89 -20.94
CA MET A 190 -8.26 13.81 -22.34
C MET A 190 -6.89 14.46 -22.58
N ARG A 191 -6.61 15.58 -21.91
CA ARG A 191 -5.28 16.21 -21.94
C ARG A 191 -4.21 15.28 -21.36
N SER A 192 -4.47 14.70 -20.19
CA SER A 192 -3.51 13.84 -19.49
C SER A 192 -3.28 12.50 -20.20
N ILE A 193 -4.25 12.02 -20.99
CA ILE A 193 -4.08 10.84 -21.86
C ILE A 193 -2.98 11.09 -22.91
N GLU A 194 -2.90 12.30 -23.48
CA GLU A 194 -1.85 12.57 -24.48
C GLU A 194 -0.45 12.58 -23.83
N ILE A 195 -0.33 13.05 -22.59
CA ILE A 195 0.92 12.95 -21.82
C ILE A 195 1.27 11.49 -21.49
N LEU A 196 0.27 10.69 -21.11
CA LEU A 196 0.48 9.27 -20.81
C LEU A 196 0.98 8.49 -22.03
N LYS A 197 0.50 8.82 -23.25
CA LYS A 197 0.94 8.21 -24.51
C LYS A 197 2.40 8.48 -24.85
N GLU A 198 3.06 9.43 -24.21
CA GLU A 198 4.48 9.71 -24.44
C GLU A 198 5.38 8.67 -23.76
N PHE A 199 4.82 7.77 -22.96
CA PHE A 199 5.55 6.72 -22.23
C PHE A 199 5.58 5.41 -23.01
N ASN A 200 6.57 4.56 -22.67
CA ASN A 200 6.73 3.24 -23.27
C ASN A 200 5.70 2.26 -22.70
N PHE A 201 4.75 1.85 -23.51
CA PHE A 201 3.81 0.78 -23.21
C PHE A 201 4.41 -0.56 -23.62
N ILE A 202 4.47 -1.51 -22.69
CA ILE A 202 5.13 -2.80 -22.87
C ILE A 202 4.23 -3.98 -22.51
N ASP A 203 4.57 -5.15 -23.02
CA ASP A 203 4.07 -6.43 -22.53
C ASP A 203 4.89 -6.80 -21.28
N SER A 204 4.47 -6.26 -20.15
CA SER A 204 5.23 -6.30 -18.90
C SER A 204 5.55 -7.72 -18.43
N GLU A 205 4.66 -8.68 -18.65
CA GLU A 205 4.86 -10.09 -18.35
C GLU A 205 6.02 -10.69 -19.15
N ASN A 206 6.12 -10.37 -20.43
CA ASN A 206 7.24 -10.82 -21.27
C ASN A 206 8.56 -10.15 -20.86
N TYR A 207 8.52 -8.84 -20.63
CA TYR A 207 9.69 -8.07 -20.21
C TYR A 207 10.26 -8.57 -18.87
N LEU A 208 9.41 -8.73 -17.85
CA LEU A 208 9.84 -9.16 -16.53
C LEU A 208 10.35 -10.62 -16.52
N ASN A 209 9.66 -11.54 -17.22
CA ASN A 209 10.09 -12.92 -17.29
C ASN A 209 11.42 -13.08 -18.07
N SER A 210 11.63 -12.31 -19.14
CA SER A 210 12.91 -12.26 -19.86
C SER A 210 14.02 -11.69 -18.98
N SER A 211 13.75 -10.58 -18.29
CA SER A 211 14.70 -9.99 -17.32
C SER A 211 15.12 -10.97 -16.25
N LEU A 212 14.18 -11.78 -15.70
CA LEU A 212 14.52 -12.84 -14.75
C LEU A 212 15.42 -13.91 -15.38
N LYS A 213 15.19 -14.32 -16.64
CA LYS A 213 16.05 -15.27 -17.35
C LYS A 213 17.47 -14.72 -17.53
N ASP A 214 17.59 -13.42 -17.78
CA ASP A 214 18.87 -12.71 -17.94
C ASP A 214 19.58 -12.46 -16.59
N GLY A 215 19.04 -12.97 -15.49
CA GLY A 215 19.65 -12.87 -14.16
C GLY A 215 19.37 -11.57 -13.42
N ARG A 216 18.55 -10.66 -13.96
CA ARG A 216 18.21 -9.39 -13.31
C ARG A 216 17.39 -9.63 -12.06
N LYS A 217 17.63 -8.80 -11.03
CA LYS A 217 16.92 -8.82 -9.76
C LYS A 217 15.71 -7.90 -9.82
N ILE A 218 14.55 -8.41 -9.47
CA ILE A 218 13.29 -7.67 -9.49
C ILE A 218 12.72 -7.57 -8.09
N LEU A 219 12.33 -6.36 -7.68
CA LEU A 219 11.51 -6.12 -6.49
C LEU A 219 10.07 -5.81 -6.92
N ALA A 220 9.13 -6.64 -6.50
CA ALA A 220 7.71 -6.38 -6.65
C ALA A 220 7.22 -5.52 -5.48
N GLU A 221 6.81 -4.29 -5.77
CA GLU A 221 6.36 -3.31 -4.79
C GLU A 221 4.84 -3.38 -4.62
N GLY A 222 4.38 -3.71 -3.40
CA GLY A 222 2.98 -3.69 -3.02
C GLY A 222 2.48 -2.32 -2.57
N ALA A 223 1.17 -2.16 -2.59
CA ALA A 223 0.46 -1.01 -2.05
C ALA A 223 -0.60 -1.46 -1.05
N GLN A 224 -1.07 -0.55 -0.20
CA GLN A 224 -1.96 -0.85 0.93
C GLN A 224 -1.32 -1.88 1.88
N GLY A 225 -2.08 -2.76 2.51
CA GLY A 225 -1.58 -3.80 3.40
C GLY A 225 -2.45 -5.06 3.32
N SER A 226 -1.94 -6.17 3.83
CA SER A 226 -2.58 -7.50 3.72
C SER A 226 -3.98 -7.55 4.33
N LEU A 227 -4.22 -6.81 5.43
CA LEU A 227 -5.54 -6.73 6.06
C LEU A 227 -6.55 -5.86 5.30
N LEU A 228 -6.12 -5.23 4.19
CA LEU A 228 -6.97 -4.54 3.22
C LEU A 228 -7.16 -5.35 1.92
N ASP A 229 -6.67 -6.59 1.84
CA ASP A 229 -6.85 -7.45 0.67
C ASP A 229 -8.33 -7.73 0.40
N ILE A 230 -8.72 -7.76 -0.89
CA ILE A 230 -10.12 -7.96 -1.28
C ILE A 230 -10.68 -9.31 -0.84
N ASP A 231 -9.85 -10.35 -0.79
CA ASP A 231 -10.25 -11.71 -0.46
C ASP A 231 -10.00 -12.07 1.01
N PHE A 232 -8.85 -11.67 1.55
CA PHE A 232 -8.37 -12.07 2.89
C PHE A 232 -8.35 -10.95 3.93
N GLY A 233 -8.68 -9.73 3.54
CA GLY A 233 -8.75 -8.58 4.45
C GLY A 233 -10.03 -8.52 5.28
N THR A 234 -10.16 -7.44 6.03
CA THR A 234 -11.31 -7.17 6.92
C THR A 234 -12.53 -6.68 6.16
N TYR A 235 -13.07 -7.53 5.27
CA TYR A 235 -14.22 -7.23 4.42
C TYR A 235 -15.44 -6.78 5.24
N PRO A 236 -16.23 -5.76 4.78
CA PRO A 236 -16.12 -5.04 3.51
C PRO A 236 -15.16 -3.83 3.54
N PHE A 237 -14.45 -3.59 4.63
CA PHE A 237 -13.56 -2.45 4.83
C PHE A 237 -12.15 -2.73 4.27
N VAL A 238 -12.08 -2.96 2.96
CA VAL A 238 -10.89 -3.39 2.21
C VAL A 238 -10.71 -2.55 0.95
N THR A 239 -9.56 -2.67 0.30
CA THR A 239 -9.37 -2.18 -1.08
C THR A 239 -9.90 -3.19 -2.09
N SER A 240 -10.10 -2.77 -3.33
CA SER A 240 -10.61 -3.64 -4.39
C SER A 240 -9.52 -4.41 -5.15
N SER A 241 -8.31 -4.48 -4.59
CA SER A 241 -7.18 -5.17 -5.21
C SER A 241 -6.60 -6.26 -4.31
N ASN A 242 -5.88 -7.22 -4.91
CA ASN A 242 -5.15 -8.24 -4.17
C ASN A 242 -3.82 -7.66 -3.68
N THR A 243 -3.74 -7.42 -2.38
CA THR A 243 -2.57 -6.82 -1.72
C THR A 243 -1.58 -7.86 -1.22
N THR A 244 -1.94 -9.14 -1.27
CA THR A 244 -1.13 -10.28 -0.89
C THR A 244 -0.09 -10.66 -1.96
N VAL A 245 0.80 -11.58 -1.61
CA VAL A 245 1.83 -12.11 -2.53
C VAL A 245 1.23 -12.68 -3.83
N ALA A 246 0.04 -13.28 -3.76
CA ALA A 246 -0.70 -13.76 -4.93
C ALA A 246 -1.00 -12.62 -5.93
N GLY A 247 -1.23 -11.40 -5.42
CA GLY A 247 -1.41 -10.21 -6.23
C GLY A 247 -0.16 -9.84 -7.03
N ALA A 248 1.04 -10.12 -6.54
CA ALA A 248 2.27 -9.93 -7.31
C ALA A 248 2.35 -10.90 -8.50
N CYS A 249 1.95 -12.16 -8.32
CA CYS A 249 1.90 -13.13 -9.40
C CYS A 249 0.94 -12.69 -10.52
N SER A 250 -0.31 -12.38 -10.16
CA SER A 250 -1.33 -11.97 -11.13
C SER A 250 -1.08 -10.56 -11.70
N GLY A 251 -0.57 -9.64 -10.88
CA GLY A 251 -0.36 -8.24 -11.23
C GLY A 251 0.89 -8.00 -12.09
N LEU A 252 1.84 -8.94 -12.16
CA LEU A 252 3.05 -8.85 -12.98
C LEU A 252 3.13 -9.96 -14.05
N GLY A 253 2.26 -10.98 -13.99
CA GLY A 253 2.34 -12.14 -14.87
C GLY A 253 3.56 -13.00 -14.56
N ILE A 254 3.90 -13.18 -13.28
CA ILE A 254 5.04 -13.95 -12.80
C ILE A 254 4.55 -15.23 -12.12
N ALA A 255 5.18 -16.37 -12.45
CA ALA A 255 4.85 -17.63 -11.80
C ALA A 255 5.31 -17.64 -10.32
N PRO A 256 4.52 -18.23 -9.39
CA PRO A 256 4.83 -18.19 -7.95
C PRO A 256 6.18 -18.82 -7.58
N ASN A 257 6.63 -19.83 -8.32
CA ASN A 257 7.95 -20.47 -8.11
C ASN A 257 9.16 -19.59 -8.48
N LYS A 258 8.93 -18.36 -8.96
CA LYS A 258 9.99 -17.38 -9.20
C LYS A 258 10.21 -16.44 -8.01
N ILE A 259 9.30 -16.44 -7.05
CA ILE A 259 9.42 -15.64 -5.83
C ILE A 259 10.45 -16.32 -4.92
N LYS A 260 11.45 -15.54 -4.51
CA LYS A 260 12.53 -16.02 -3.63
C LYS A 260 12.34 -15.56 -2.19
N LYS A 261 11.97 -14.29 -2.02
CA LYS A 261 11.74 -13.69 -0.72
C LYS A 261 10.40 -12.96 -0.71
N VAL A 262 9.74 -12.98 0.44
CA VAL A 262 8.58 -12.16 0.74
C VAL A 262 8.93 -11.29 1.95
N ILE A 263 9.12 -10.01 1.70
CA ILE A 263 9.55 -9.00 2.67
C ILE A 263 8.29 -8.33 3.24
N GLY A 264 7.98 -8.60 4.49
CA GLY A 264 6.84 -8.03 5.17
C GLY A 264 7.20 -6.74 5.90
N ILE A 265 6.40 -5.70 5.71
CA ILE A 265 6.56 -4.41 6.39
C ILE A 265 5.45 -4.25 7.42
N PHE A 266 5.82 -3.94 8.66
CA PHE A 266 4.88 -3.63 9.74
C PHE A 266 5.43 -2.48 10.61
N LYS A 267 4.55 -1.77 11.30
CA LYS A 267 4.94 -0.78 12.31
C LYS A 267 5.07 -1.44 13.67
N ALA A 268 5.91 -0.89 14.53
CA ALA A 268 6.03 -1.30 15.94
C ALA A 268 4.71 -1.15 16.74
N TYR A 269 3.71 -0.52 16.14
CA TYR A 269 2.33 -0.38 16.60
C TYR A 269 1.37 -0.55 15.42
N THR A 270 0.08 -0.37 15.60
CA THR A 270 -0.89 -0.56 14.51
C THR A 270 -1.60 0.75 14.18
N THR A 271 -1.86 0.98 12.90
CA THR A 271 -2.68 2.11 12.45
C THR A 271 -3.70 1.68 11.41
N ARG A 272 -4.82 2.40 11.36
CA ARG A 272 -5.86 2.21 10.35
C ARG A 272 -6.46 3.53 9.91
N VAL A 273 -6.71 3.70 8.59
CA VAL A 273 -7.48 4.82 8.04
C VAL A 273 -8.89 4.35 7.70
N GLY A 274 -9.88 5.22 7.97
CA GLY A 274 -11.27 4.95 7.64
C GLY A 274 -11.98 4.01 8.60
N SER A 275 -13.13 3.51 8.15
CA SER A 275 -14.00 2.65 8.94
C SER A 275 -13.50 1.20 9.01
N GLY A 276 -14.18 0.39 9.81
CA GLY A 276 -13.92 -1.03 9.96
C GLY A 276 -13.26 -1.39 11.30
N PRO A 277 -13.17 -2.70 11.57
CA PRO A 277 -12.72 -3.22 12.86
C PRO A 277 -11.24 -2.93 13.10
N PHE A 278 -10.91 -2.65 14.35
CA PHE A 278 -9.55 -2.43 14.82
C PHE A 278 -9.46 -2.87 16.29
N PRO A 279 -9.20 -4.15 16.56
CA PRO A 279 -9.29 -4.71 17.91
C PRO A 279 -8.40 -4.02 18.95
N THR A 280 -7.20 -3.59 18.54
CA THR A 280 -6.23 -2.94 19.44
C THR A 280 -6.29 -1.42 19.42
N GLU A 281 -7.36 -0.80 18.87
CA GLU A 281 -7.50 0.64 18.80
C GLU A 281 -7.50 1.30 20.18
N LEU A 282 -6.76 2.39 20.32
CA LEU A 282 -6.67 3.20 21.52
C LEU A 282 -7.44 4.52 21.33
N VAL A 283 -8.65 4.57 21.88
CA VAL A 283 -9.51 5.76 21.87
C VAL A 283 -9.30 6.53 23.17
N ASN A 284 -8.02 6.87 23.45
CA ASN A 284 -7.60 7.55 24.68
C ASN A 284 -6.35 8.42 24.41
N GLU A 285 -5.80 9.04 25.44
CA GLU A 285 -4.62 9.90 25.38
C GLU A 285 -3.39 9.18 24.81
N ILE A 286 -3.24 7.88 25.04
CA ILE A 286 -2.12 7.08 24.48
C ILE A 286 -2.23 7.01 22.95
N GLY A 287 -3.41 6.69 22.43
CA GLY A 287 -3.64 6.65 20.99
C GLY A 287 -3.43 8.01 20.31
N GLU A 288 -3.85 9.09 20.97
CA GLU A 288 -3.61 10.46 20.55
C GLU A 288 -2.12 10.81 20.53
N HIS A 289 -1.39 10.39 21.55
CA HIS A 289 0.05 10.60 21.68
C HIS A 289 0.82 9.88 20.57
N ILE A 290 0.50 8.60 20.31
CA ILE A 290 1.08 7.82 19.19
C ILE A 290 0.79 8.53 17.86
N ARG A 291 -0.44 9.00 17.62
CA ARG A 291 -0.80 9.73 16.40
C ARG A 291 0.04 10.97 16.22
N LYS A 292 0.20 11.76 17.27
CA LYS A 292 0.92 13.03 17.23
C LYS A 292 2.42 12.84 16.97
N ILE A 293 3.08 11.96 17.76
CA ILE A 293 4.53 11.69 17.62
C ILE A 293 4.80 10.99 16.28
N GLY A 294 3.99 9.98 15.96
CA GLY A 294 4.11 9.22 14.72
C GLY A 294 3.72 10.01 13.47
N ASN A 295 3.23 11.26 13.61
CA ASN A 295 2.67 12.04 12.50
C ASN A 295 1.70 11.19 11.66
N GLU A 296 0.76 10.51 12.34
CA GLU A 296 -0.14 9.54 11.74
C GLU A 296 -1.36 10.22 11.10
N TYR A 297 -1.08 10.89 9.97
CA TYR A 297 -2.04 11.56 9.10
C TYR A 297 -1.91 11.02 7.67
N GLY A 298 -3.02 10.91 6.96
CA GLY A 298 -3.02 10.39 5.60
C GLY A 298 -2.24 11.30 4.64
N ALA A 299 -1.19 10.79 4.00
CA ALA A 299 -0.33 11.56 3.11
C ALA A 299 -1.08 12.24 1.94
N THR A 300 -2.21 11.67 1.52
CA THR A 300 -3.01 12.18 0.39
C THR A 300 -4.23 12.96 0.84
N THR A 301 -4.90 12.54 1.91
CA THR A 301 -6.19 13.08 2.35
C THR A 301 -6.11 13.91 3.61
N GLY A 302 -4.97 13.89 4.31
CA GLY A 302 -4.79 14.54 5.62
C GLY A 302 -5.66 13.92 6.74
N ARG A 303 -6.41 12.83 6.48
CA ARG A 303 -7.28 12.21 7.49
C ARG A 303 -6.45 11.62 8.61
N ASP A 304 -6.93 11.76 9.84
CA ASP A 304 -6.36 11.12 11.02
C ASP A 304 -6.32 9.60 10.83
N ARG A 305 -5.19 9.00 11.17
CA ARG A 305 -5.09 7.55 11.33
C ARG A 305 -5.49 7.19 12.75
N ARG A 306 -6.34 6.19 12.89
CA ARG A 306 -6.63 5.52 14.14
C ARG A 306 -5.37 4.78 14.57
N CYS A 307 -5.00 4.86 15.84
CA CYS A 307 -3.77 4.25 16.37
C CYS A 307 -4.10 3.24 17.46
N GLY A 308 -3.28 2.21 17.59
CA GLY A 308 -3.44 1.16 18.59
C GLY A 308 -2.14 0.39 18.82
N TRP A 309 -2.12 -0.44 19.85
CA TRP A 309 -1.00 -1.31 20.13
C TRP A 309 -0.78 -2.34 19.01
N LEU A 310 0.44 -2.88 18.93
CA LEU A 310 0.77 -3.92 17.97
C LEU A 310 -0.11 -5.14 18.17
N ASP A 311 -0.71 -5.61 17.07
CA ASP A 311 -1.58 -6.77 17.01
C ASP A 311 -0.82 -7.95 16.36
N LEU A 312 -0.28 -8.85 17.21
CA LEU A 312 0.48 -10.00 16.71
C LEU A 312 -0.41 -11.09 16.13
N VAL A 313 -1.67 -11.17 16.53
CA VAL A 313 -2.63 -12.13 15.93
C VAL A 313 -2.89 -11.76 14.47
N ALA A 314 -3.18 -10.48 14.22
CA ALA A 314 -3.36 -9.95 12.87
C ALA A 314 -2.07 -10.02 12.04
N LEU A 315 -0.91 -9.73 12.66
CA LEU A 315 0.39 -9.82 12.00
C LEU A 315 0.74 -11.26 11.60
N LYS A 316 0.56 -12.22 12.50
CA LYS A 316 0.78 -13.66 12.27
C LYS A 316 -0.11 -14.19 11.14
N TYR A 317 -1.39 -13.79 11.14
CA TYR A 317 -2.30 -14.10 10.03
C TYR A 317 -1.77 -13.58 8.68
N SER A 318 -1.36 -12.30 8.65
CA SER A 318 -0.79 -11.70 7.43
C SER A 318 0.49 -12.40 6.97
N ILE A 319 1.33 -12.85 7.90
CA ILE A 319 2.55 -13.63 7.62
C ILE A 319 2.19 -14.96 6.95
N ILE A 320 1.21 -15.68 7.50
CA ILE A 320 0.78 -17.01 7.00
C ILE A 320 0.25 -16.91 5.57
N ILE A 321 -0.69 -15.98 5.29
CA ILE A 321 -1.32 -15.87 3.96
C ILE A 321 -0.35 -15.40 2.87
N ASN A 322 0.76 -14.76 3.26
CA ASN A 322 1.77 -14.26 2.33
C ASN A 322 3.02 -15.15 2.24
N GLY A 323 3.24 -16.07 3.17
CA GLY A 323 4.47 -16.83 3.25
C GLY A 323 5.70 -15.92 3.46
N VAL A 324 5.59 -14.97 4.41
CA VAL A 324 6.64 -13.97 4.69
C VAL A 324 7.91 -14.67 5.14
N THR A 325 9.05 -14.28 4.56
CA THR A 325 10.36 -14.87 4.86
C THR A 325 11.24 -13.99 5.72
N GLU A 326 11.02 -12.69 5.69
CA GLU A 326 11.75 -11.70 6.50
C GLU A 326 10.87 -10.47 6.74
N LEU A 327 11.12 -9.76 7.83
CA LEU A 327 10.34 -8.62 8.30
C LEU A 327 11.18 -7.36 8.41
N ASN A 328 10.53 -6.22 8.18
CA ASN A 328 11.06 -4.90 8.46
C ASN A 328 10.10 -4.16 9.41
N MET A 329 10.60 -3.82 10.60
CA MET A 329 9.83 -3.09 11.61
C MET A 329 10.03 -1.58 11.43
N MET A 330 8.92 -0.88 11.27
CA MET A 330 8.89 0.55 11.05
C MET A 330 8.51 1.30 12.32
N LYS A 331 9.03 2.53 12.44
CA LYS A 331 8.59 3.50 13.45
C LYS A 331 8.79 3.03 14.90
N ALA A 332 9.89 2.34 15.19
CA ALA A 332 10.24 1.97 16.56
C ALA A 332 10.52 3.20 17.44
N ASP A 333 11.00 4.28 16.83
CA ASP A 333 11.23 5.60 17.43
C ASP A 333 9.96 6.22 18.06
N VAL A 334 8.79 5.96 17.46
CA VAL A 334 7.51 6.51 17.94
C VAL A 334 7.11 5.99 19.32
N LEU A 335 7.60 4.80 19.68
CA LEU A 335 7.35 4.21 21.00
C LEU A 335 8.39 4.61 22.06
N SER A 336 9.36 5.47 21.73
CA SER A 336 10.28 6.06 22.72
C SER A 336 9.52 6.96 23.70
N GLY A 337 9.88 6.90 24.97
CA GLY A 337 9.27 7.71 26.03
C GLY A 337 8.05 7.11 26.70
N PHE A 338 7.60 5.92 26.29
CA PHE A 338 6.56 5.19 27.01
C PHE A 338 7.13 4.39 28.18
N ASP A 339 6.52 4.45 29.35
CA ASP A 339 6.90 3.64 30.51
C ASP A 339 6.56 2.15 30.28
N SER A 340 5.46 1.89 29.62
CA SER A 340 5.00 0.53 29.27
C SER A 340 4.39 0.49 27.87
N ILE A 341 4.59 -0.65 27.19
CA ILE A 341 4.08 -0.92 25.85
C ILE A 341 3.32 -2.23 25.91
N GLU A 342 2.14 -2.25 25.31
CA GLU A 342 1.33 -3.46 25.25
C GLU A 342 1.35 -4.08 23.85
N VAL A 343 1.32 -5.41 23.78
CA VAL A 343 1.29 -6.19 22.55
C VAL A 343 0.14 -7.18 22.65
N CYS A 344 -0.75 -7.15 21.68
CA CYS A 344 -1.86 -8.09 21.60
C CYS A 344 -1.36 -9.46 21.13
N THR A 345 -1.55 -10.48 21.97
CA THR A 345 -1.11 -11.87 21.74
C THR A 345 -2.29 -12.83 21.52
N GLY A 346 -3.50 -12.37 21.74
CA GLY A 346 -4.73 -13.17 21.58
C GLY A 346 -5.96 -12.29 21.57
N TYR A 347 -7.10 -12.87 21.24
CA TYR A 347 -8.40 -12.24 21.37
C TYR A 347 -9.29 -13.10 22.29
N LYS A 348 -10.11 -12.43 23.08
CA LYS A 348 -11.20 -13.04 23.83
C LYS A 348 -12.51 -12.74 23.10
N ILE A 349 -13.12 -13.75 22.52
CA ILE A 349 -14.36 -13.65 21.74
C ILE A 349 -15.43 -14.47 22.45
N ASN A 350 -16.52 -13.83 22.91
CA ASN A 350 -17.57 -14.49 23.69
C ASN A 350 -16.99 -15.33 24.86
N ASP A 351 -16.05 -14.74 25.61
CA ASP A 351 -15.33 -15.37 26.73
C ASP A 351 -14.40 -16.54 26.37
N VAL A 352 -14.21 -16.87 25.10
CA VAL A 352 -13.26 -17.87 24.65
C VAL A 352 -12.00 -17.19 24.10
N GLU A 353 -10.84 -17.54 24.66
CA GLU A 353 -9.55 -17.03 24.19
C GLU A 353 -9.08 -17.77 22.94
N THR A 354 -8.54 -17.03 21.97
CA THR A 354 -8.02 -17.56 20.72
C THR A 354 -6.81 -16.72 20.22
N ASP A 355 -5.84 -17.40 19.61
CA ASP A 355 -4.71 -16.80 18.91
C ASP A 355 -4.93 -16.74 17.38
N ARG A 356 -6.14 -17.11 16.92
CA ARG A 356 -6.50 -17.11 15.50
C ARG A 356 -7.23 -15.82 15.13
N PHE A 357 -6.83 -15.25 14.00
CA PHE A 357 -7.53 -14.10 13.41
C PHE A 357 -8.93 -14.52 12.95
N PRO A 358 -10.00 -13.93 13.49
CA PRO A 358 -11.37 -14.38 13.21
C PRO A 358 -11.84 -13.92 11.82
N TYR A 359 -12.72 -14.71 11.21
CA TYR A 359 -13.36 -14.38 9.92
C TYR A 359 -14.14 -13.05 10.00
N ASP A 360 -14.91 -12.86 11.03
CA ASP A 360 -15.71 -11.65 11.22
C ASP A 360 -15.27 -10.89 12.49
N LEU A 361 -14.60 -9.79 12.25
CA LEU A 361 -14.18 -8.85 13.28
C LEU A 361 -15.28 -7.85 13.67
N ASN A 362 -16.42 -7.85 12.98
CA ASN A 362 -17.52 -6.91 13.24
C ASN A 362 -18.62 -7.53 14.10
N SER A 363 -18.68 -8.85 14.23
CA SER A 363 -19.67 -9.57 15.02
C SER A 363 -19.07 -10.02 16.35
N GLY A 364 -19.63 -9.51 17.45
CA GLY A 364 -19.27 -9.92 18.80
C GLY A 364 -18.30 -8.99 19.51
N ASP A 365 -18.19 -9.20 20.82
CA ASP A 365 -17.20 -8.51 21.67
C ASP A 365 -15.83 -9.18 21.47
N ILE A 366 -14.99 -8.54 20.66
CA ILE A 366 -13.60 -8.93 20.49
C ILE A 366 -12.76 -8.07 21.42
N ASN A 367 -12.23 -8.70 22.45
CA ASN A 367 -11.38 -8.04 23.43
C ASN A 367 -9.94 -8.53 23.25
N PRO A 368 -8.97 -7.63 22.97
CA PRO A 368 -7.57 -8.02 22.85
C PRO A 368 -7.01 -8.48 24.20
N VAL A 369 -6.20 -9.53 24.14
CA VAL A 369 -5.42 -10.03 25.29
C VAL A 369 -4.00 -9.50 25.14
N TYR A 370 -3.53 -8.76 26.12
CA TYR A 370 -2.25 -8.06 26.04
C TYR A 370 -1.17 -8.71 26.91
N LYS A 371 0.06 -8.65 26.41
CA LYS A 371 1.28 -8.80 27.18
C LYS A 371 1.96 -7.44 27.29
N THR A 372 2.32 -7.05 28.52
CA THR A 372 2.96 -5.77 28.83
C THR A 372 4.48 -5.90 28.81
N PHE A 373 5.13 -4.95 28.18
CA PHE A 373 6.60 -4.77 28.17
C PHE A 373 6.96 -3.46 28.82
N LYS A 374 8.12 -3.42 29.45
CA LYS A 374 8.72 -2.16 29.86
C LYS A 374 9.07 -1.36 28.60
N GLY A 375 8.72 -0.11 28.56
CA GLY A 375 9.07 0.79 27.45
C GLY A 375 10.53 1.25 27.53
N TRP A 376 10.99 1.85 26.45
CA TRP A 376 12.31 2.50 26.38
C TRP A 376 12.13 4.00 26.35
N THR A 377 12.90 4.69 27.21
CA THR A 377 12.82 6.15 27.37
C THR A 377 13.80 6.90 26.47
N ASP A 378 14.81 6.20 25.94
CA ASP A 378 15.84 6.80 25.11
C ASP A 378 15.32 7.17 23.73
N ASP A 379 15.77 8.32 23.22
CA ASP A 379 15.56 8.71 21.82
C ASP A 379 16.46 7.84 20.93
N ILE A 380 15.85 6.92 20.20
CA ILE A 380 16.57 6.00 19.31
C ILE A 380 16.79 6.54 17.90
N SER A 381 16.29 7.74 17.57
CA SER A 381 16.33 8.29 16.20
C SER A 381 17.74 8.48 15.64
N LYS A 382 18.74 8.59 16.51
CA LYS A 382 20.17 8.76 16.14
C LYS A 382 20.99 7.47 16.22
N ILE A 383 20.36 6.37 16.61
CA ILE A 383 21.03 5.07 16.72
C ILE A 383 21.15 4.45 15.32
N ASN A 384 22.34 3.99 14.97
CA ASN A 384 22.63 3.38 13.66
C ASN A 384 23.19 1.95 13.75
N LYS A 385 23.31 1.40 14.97
CA LYS A 385 23.78 0.03 15.21
C LYS A 385 22.84 -0.70 16.15
N GLU A 386 22.60 -1.98 15.88
CA GLU A 386 21.70 -2.83 16.67
C GLU A 386 22.17 -2.92 18.15
N GLU A 387 23.47 -3.07 18.38
CA GLU A 387 24.02 -3.25 19.72
C GLU A 387 23.84 -2.02 20.64
N SER A 388 23.55 -0.87 20.04
CA SER A 388 23.31 0.38 20.77
C SER A 388 21.83 0.62 21.10
N LEU A 389 20.93 -0.26 20.65
CA LEU A 389 19.51 -0.16 20.96
C LEU A 389 19.25 -0.45 22.45
N PRO A 390 18.25 0.18 23.08
CA PRO A 390 17.85 -0.11 24.44
C PRO A 390 17.53 -1.60 24.65
N LYS A 391 17.86 -2.12 25.84
CA LYS A 391 17.58 -3.50 26.21
C LYS A 391 16.09 -3.83 26.09
N GLU A 392 15.24 -2.92 26.49
CA GLU A 392 13.77 -3.06 26.44
C GLU A 392 13.28 -3.22 24.99
N LEU A 393 13.88 -2.50 24.03
CA LEU A 393 13.55 -2.68 22.61
C LEU A 393 14.05 -4.02 22.08
N HIS A 394 15.22 -4.49 22.52
CA HIS A 394 15.69 -5.85 22.19
C HIS A 394 14.73 -6.93 22.73
N GLU A 395 14.26 -6.80 23.96
CA GLU A 395 13.28 -7.73 24.55
C GLU A 395 11.95 -7.71 23.77
N TYR A 396 11.49 -6.53 23.37
CA TYR A 396 10.30 -6.36 22.55
C TYR A 396 10.45 -7.04 21.17
N ILE A 397 11.56 -6.81 20.47
CA ILE A 397 11.85 -7.41 19.15
C ILE A 397 11.96 -8.92 19.27
N SER A 398 12.71 -9.43 20.24
CA SER A 398 12.93 -10.87 20.45
C SER A 398 11.62 -11.59 20.71
N PHE A 399 10.74 -10.99 21.51
CA PHE A 399 9.41 -11.56 21.74
C PHE A 399 8.55 -11.60 20.48
N ILE A 400 8.57 -10.54 19.66
CA ILE A 400 7.84 -10.52 18.40
C ILE A 400 8.36 -11.66 17.50
N GLU A 401 9.68 -11.77 17.30
CA GLU A 401 10.29 -12.81 16.48
C GLU A 401 9.95 -14.23 16.97
N GLU A 402 9.97 -14.45 18.29
CA GLU A 402 9.57 -15.73 18.89
C GLU A 402 8.10 -16.06 18.62
N PHE A 403 7.20 -15.06 18.75
CA PHE A 403 5.76 -15.28 18.56
C PHE A 403 5.37 -15.58 17.11
N ILE A 404 6.00 -14.87 16.15
CA ILE A 404 5.64 -14.96 14.72
C ILE A 404 6.57 -15.87 13.92
N GLU A 405 7.67 -16.35 14.50
CA GLU A 405 8.64 -17.28 13.90
C GLU A 405 9.29 -16.78 12.59
N VAL A 406 9.40 -15.46 12.41
CA VAL A 406 10.02 -14.84 11.24
C VAL A 406 10.99 -13.73 11.68
N PRO A 407 12.25 -13.70 11.16
CA PRO A 407 13.24 -12.73 11.60
C PRO A 407 12.92 -11.30 11.12
N ILE A 408 13.17 -10.33 12.02
CA ILE A 408 13.14 -8.89 11.69
C ILE A 408 14.56 -8.51 11.22
N LYS A 409 14.70 -8.17 9.94
CA LYS A 409 16.00 -7.87 9.31
C LYS A 409 16.33 -6.38 9.24
N LEU A 410 15.33 -5.53 9.47
CA LEU A 410 15.50 -4.09 9.43
C LEU A 410 14.62 -3.41 10.48
N ILE A 411 15.17 -2.43 11.18
CA ILE A 411 14.46 -1.57 12.13
C ILE A 411 14.57 -0.12 11.64
N SER A 412 13.42 0.53 11.42
CA SER A 412 13.37 1.95 11.11
C SER A 412 13.22 2.75 12.40
N VAL A 413 14.13 3.70 12.60
CA VAL A 413 14.24 4.56 13.79
C VAL A 413 13.98 6.04 13.49
N GLY A 414 13.46 6.35 12.30
CA GLY A 414 13.10 7.70 11.87
C GLY A 414 12.55 7.74 10.45
N PRO A 415 12.20 8.91 9.90
CA PRO A 415 11.57 9.05 8.58
C PRO A 415 12.52 8.96 7.39
N ASP A 416 13.80 9.39 7.53
CA ASP A 416 14.78 9.39 6.44
C ASP A 416 15.24 7.97 6.08
N ARG A 417 15.65 7.77 4.82
CA ARG A 417 16.16 6.47 4.33
C ARG A 417 17.37 5.98 5.12
N SER A 418 18.21 6.89 5.61
CA SER A 418 19.41 6.58 6.38
C SER A 418 19.11 6.14 7.83
N GLU A 419 17.94 6.49 8.36
CA GLU A 419 17.51 6.15 9.72
C GLU A 419 16.95 4.73 9.78
N THR A 420 17.79 3.78 9.37
CA THR A 420 17.50 2.34 9.29
C THR A 420 18.66 1.53 9.84
N ILE A 421 18.36 0.57 10.70
CA ILE A 421 19.33 -0.37 11.29
C ILE A 421 19.12 -1.72 10.62
N HIS A 422 20.17 -2.21 9.96
CA HIS A 422 20.19 -3.57 9.41
C HIS A 422 20.64 -4.56 10.48
N ARG A 423 19.91 -5.66 10.63
CA ARG A 423 20.21 -6.76 11.52
C ARG A 423 20.80 -7.93 10.74
N ILE A 424 21.78 -8.58 11.33
CA ILE A 424 22.52 -9.70 10.70
C ILE A 424 21.72 -10.99 10.75
#